data_614e42eeb9516b05afebcb9465ced35e
#
_entry.id   614e42eeb9516b05afebcb9465ced35e
#
_cell.length_a   1.000
_cell.length_b   1.000
_cell.length_c   1.000
_cell.angle_alpha   90.00
_cell.angle_beta   90.00
_cell.angle_gamma   90.00
#
_symmetry.space_group_name_H-M   'P 1'
#
loop_
_entity.id
_entity.type
_entity.pdbx_description
1 polymer ?
#
loop_
_entity_poly.entity_id
_entity_poly.type
_entity_poly.pdbx_seq_one_letter_code
_entity_poly.pdbx_strand_id
1 'polypeptide(L)'
;MIIAHLSDLHLGYRAFGNMEQGRNVREADVARAFHQAIQRILEITPSVVLVAGDVFDRPEPPHSALVALAQGLQSLRKALPDTPVLMAAGARDTPAGPADPGALAAFDTLPGVEAVTATTRSVYYSRLDLNVVLVPHRSTIQSPGPLVEPNPDARWNLLVAYGSVDREESVLLSLNSADWDYVALGHEHFRRELVPGVHYAGALERVGATPWEEAAEEKGFLTYDLESGQVRFHPIHGRPVVSLEPIPFEADRPERLRERVGEVLVEVPGGIEEKIVRIRIQGLPA
;
A
#
# COMPACT_ATOMS: atom_id res chain seq x y z
N MET A 1 -6.78 -19.39 -11.71
CA MET A 1 -6.07 -19.23 -10.39
C MET A 1 -6.14 -17.77 -10.00
N ILE A 2 -6.74 -17.49 -8.81
CA ILE A 2 -6.91 -16.10 -8.32
C ILE A 2 -5.76 -15.72 -7.43
N ILE A 3 -5.14 -14.55 -7.69
CA ILE A 3 -4.16 -13.91 -6.82
C ILE A 3 -4.79 -12.66 -6.18
N ALA A 4 -4.38 -12.31 -4.96
CA ALA A 4 -4.70 -11.02 -4.33
C ALA A 4 -3.44 -10.16 -4.30
N HIS A 5 -3.54 -8.91 -4.74
CA HIS A 5 -2.44 -7.95 -4.79
C HIS A 5 -2.77 -6.71 -3.97
N LEU A 6 -1.98 -6.50 -2.92
CA LEU A 6 -1.98 -5.32 -2.06
C LEU A 6 -0.64 -4.59 -2.20
N SER A 7 -0.63 -3.29 -1.94
CA SER A 7 0.59 -2.49 -1.81
C SER A 7 0.38 -1.33 -0.84
N ASP A 8 1.44 -0.69 -0.43
CA ASP A 8 1.44 0.59 0.28
C ASP A 8 0.48 0.58 1.49
N LEU A 9 0.65 -0.42 2.38
CA LEU A 9 -0.19 -0.60 3.55
C LEU A 9 0.06 0.48 4.61
N HIS A 10 1.28 1.00 4.72
CA HIS A 10 1.71 2.04 5.65
C HIS A 10 1.25 1.82 7.09
N LEU A 11 1.32 0.59 7.59
CA LEU A 11 0.98 0.29 8.97
C LEU A 11 1.85 1.12 9.93
N GLY A 12 1.17 1.83 10.85
CA GLY A 12 1.83 2.76 11.76
C GLY A 12 1.90 4.21 11.27
N TYR A 13 1.28 4.54 10.13
CA TYR A 13 1.15 5.92 9.64
C TYR A 13 0.46 6.81 10.65
N ARG A 14 1.02 8.02 10.91
CA ARG A 14 0.49 9.01 11.85
C ARG A 14 0.44 10.39 11.20
N ALA A 15 -0.68 11.06 11.39
CA ALA A 15 -0.87 12.43 10.89
C ALA A 15 -1.85 13.22 11.77
N PHE A 16 -1.85 14.54 11.62
CA PHE A 16 -2.79 15.52 12.19
C PHE A 16 -2.84 15.60 13.71
N GLY A 17 -2.02 14.87 14.46
CA GLY A 17 -1.91 14.98 15.91
C GLY A 17 -3.15 14.58 16.72
N ASN A 18 -4.26 14.19 16.09
CA ASN A 18 -5.48 13.77 16.77
C ASN A 18 -5.30 12.41 17.43
N MET A 19 -5.61 12.32 18.72
CA MET A 19 -5.43 11.12 19.54
C MET A 19 -6.77 10.66 20.11
N GLU A 20 -7.07 9.37 19.96
CA GLU A 20 -8.20 8.69 20.61
C GLU A 20 -7.68 7.51 21.41
N GLN A 21 -8.04 7.44 22.71
CA GLN A 21 -7.61 6.38 23.63
C GLN A 21 -6.08 6.15 23.63
N GLY A 22 -5.29 7.21 23.49
CA GLY A 22 -3.83 7.16 23.47
C GLY A 22 -3.21 6.71 22.13
N ARG A 23 -4.00 6.51 21.09
CA ARG A 23 -3.52 6.15 19.74
C ARG A 23 -3.82 7.26 18.73
N ASN A 24 -2.91 7.51 17.79
CA ASN A 24 -3.18 8.43 16.69
C ASN A 24 -4.34 7.91 15.82
N VAL A 25 -5.29 8.79 15.50
CA VAL A 25 -6.50 8.43 14.74
C VAL A 25 -6.14 7.84 13.37
N ARG A 26 -5.17 8.43 12.67
CA ARG A 26 -4.76 7.93 11.35
C ARG A 26 -4.08 6.57 11.41
N GLU A 27 -3.32 6.31 12.48
CA GLU A 27 -2.76 4.99 12.72
C GLU A 27 -3.86 3.92 12.92
N ALA A 28 -4.93 4.28 13.63
CA ALA A 28 -6.08 3.41 13.81
C ALA A 28 -6.85 3.18 12.50
N ASP A 29 -7.01 4.23 11.67
CA ASP A 29 -7.68 4.13 10.37
C ASP A 29 -6.95 3.18 9.43
N VAL A 30 -5.62 3.31 9.29
CA VAL A 30 -4.79 2.42 8.45
C VAL A 30 -4.86 0.97 8.92
N ALA A 31 -4.77 0.74 10.23
CA ALA A 31 -4.90 -0.63 10.77
C ALA A 31 -6.30 -1.22 10.53
N ARG A 32 -7.37 -0.39 10.57
CA ARG A 32 -8.74 -0.78 10.25
C ARG A 32 -8.88 -1.14 8.78
N ALA A 33 -8.31 -0.33 7.86
CA ALA A 33 -8.31 -0.59 6.44
C ALA A 33 -7.62 -1.92 6.11
N PHE A 34 -6.45 -2.16 6.70
CA PHE A 34 -5.75 -3.44 6.58
C PHE A 34 -6.60 -4.62 7.08
N HIS A 35 -7.21 -4.49 8.26
CA HIS A 35 -8.07 -5.54 8.79
C HIS A 35 -9.26 -5.84 7.86
N GLN A 36 -9.91 -4.82 7.29
CA GLN A 36 -10.99 -5.01 6.30
C GLN A 36 -10.47 -5.75 5.06
N ALA A 37 -9.28 -5.40 4.57
CA ALA A 37 -8.66 -6.09 3.42
C ALA A 37 -8.42 -7.58 3.74
N ILE A 38 -7.89 -7.90 4.93
CA ILE A 38 -7.72 -9.30 5.37
C ILE A 38 -9.05 -10.04 5.41
N GLN A 39 -10.11 -9.46 5.99
CA GLN A 39 -11.44 -10.10 6.02
C GLN A 39 -11.95 -10.37 4.60
N ARG A 40 -11.76 -9.41 3.68
CA ARG A 40 -12.19 -9.57 2.30
C ARG A 40 -11.39 -10.66 1.57
N ILE A 41 -10.08 -10.77 1.83
CA ILE A 41 -9.22 -11.84 1.30
C ILE A 41 -9.68 -13.22 1.79
N LEU A 42 -10.08 -13.32 3.05
CA LEU A 42 -10.62 -14.58 3.61
C LEU A 42 -11.91 -15.03 2.92
N GLU A 43 -12.76 -14.10 2.50
CA GLU A 43 -13.98 -14.40 1.72
C GLU A 43 -13.66 -14.83 0.28
N ILE A 44 -12.63 -14.22 -0.33
CA ILE A 44 -12.22 -14.48 -1.73
C ILE A 44 -11.49 -15.82 -1.84
N THR A 45 -10.74 -16.22 -0.80
CA THR A 45 -9.90 -17.42 -0.76
C THR A 45 -8.95 -17.54 -1.97
N PRO A 46 -8.05 -16.53 -2.19
CA PRO A 46 -7.12 -16.57 -3.31
C PRO A 46 -6.09 -17.68 -3.15
N SER A 47 -5.46 -18.09 -4.25
CA SER A 47 -4.38 -19.08 -4.24
C SER A 47 -3.06 -18.52 -3.71
N VAL A 48 -2.85 -17.21 -3.80
CA VAL A 48 -1.67 -16.50 -3.29
C VAL A 48 -2.02 -15.05 -2.93
N VAL A 49 -1.35 -14.50 -1.92
CA VAL A 49 -1.45 -13.09 -1.52
C VAL A 49 -0.09 -12.42 -1.76
N LEU A 50 -0.09 -11.35 -2.54
CA LEU A 50 1.09 -10.54 -2.87
C LEU A 50 0.99 -9.18 -2.18
N VAL A 51 2.09 -8.71 -1.58
CA VAL A 51 2.21 -7.37 -1.00
C VAL A 51 3.44 -6.67 -1.59
N ALA A 52 3.21 -5.65 -2.40
CA ALA A 52 4.24 -4.97 -3.17
C ALA A 52 4.73 -3.69 -2.47
N GLY A 53 5.35 -3.86 -1.30
CA GLY A 53 6.10 -2.83 -0.57
C GLY A 53 5.31 -1.88 0.31
N ASP A 54 6.06 -1.06 1.04
CA ASP A 54 5.62 -0.10 2.05
C ASP A 54 4.56 -0.71 3.00
N VAL A 55 4.91 -1.89 3.56
CA VAL A 55 4.10 -2.59 4.56
C VAL A 55 3.99 -1.75 5.82
N PHE A 56 5.11 -1.20 6.28
CA PHE A 56 5.16 -0.24 7.36
C PHE A 56 5.38 1.19 6.84
N ASP A 57 4.99 2.19 7.64
CA ASP A 57 5.19 3.61 7.31
C ASP A 57 6.62 4.10 7.56
N ARG A 58 7.42 3.34 8.27
CA ARG A 58 8.82 3.62 8.59
C ARG A 58 9.59 2.34 8.93
N PRO A 59 10.92 2.35 8.80
CA PRO A 59 11.74 1.17 9.08
C PRO A 59 11.64 0.67 10.52
N GLU A 60 11.45 1.58 11.49
CA GLU A 60 11.16 1.28 12.91
C GLU A 60 9.69 1.54 13.21
N PRO A 61 8.79 0.62 12.86
CA PRO A 61 7.36 0.82 13.05
C PRO A 61 6.98 0.77 14.53
N PRO A 62 5.89 1.45 14.95
CA PRO A 62 5.38 1.31 16.31
C PRO A 62 4.90 -0.13 16.56
N HIS A 63 4.96 -0.56 17.82
CA HIS A 63 4.52 -1.92 18.21
C HIS A 63 3.10 -2.26 17.75
N SER A 64 2.20 -1.28 17.73
CA SER A 64 0.83 -1.45 17.22
C SER A 64 0.77 -1.87 15.75
N ALA A 65 1.70 -1.38 14.92
CA ALA A 65 1.82 -1.76 13.52
C ALA A 65 2.31 -3.21 13.36
N LEU A 66 3.33 -3.60 14.14
CA LEU A 66 3.81 -4.98 14.20
C LEU A 66 2.70 -5.96 14.61
N VAL A 67 1.93 -5.58 15.65
CA VAL A 67 0.79 -6.39 16.12
C VAL A 67 -0.29 -6.48 15.04
N ALA A 68 -0.61 -5.39 14.35
CA ALA A 68 -1.62 -5.40 13.29
C ALA A 68 -1.23 -6.35 12.15
N LEU A 69 0.02 -6.28 11.67
CA LEU A 69 0.53 -7.20 10.64
C LEU A 69 0.49 -8.65 11.12
N ALA A 70 1.01 -8.92 12.32
CA ALA A 70 1.03 -10.26 12.90
C ALA A 70 -0.38 -10.87 13.01
N GLN A 71 -1.37 -10.11 13.47
CA GLN A 71 -2.77 -10.55 13.56
C GLN A 71 -3.38 -10.85 12.19
N GLY A 72 -3.12 -10.00 11.19
CA GLY A 72 -3.57 -10.22 9.82
C GLY A 72 -2.97 -11.50 9.22
N LEU A 73 -1.66 -11.68 9.32
CA LEU A 73 -0.97 -12.87 8.86
C LEU A 73 -1.45 -14.13 9.60
N GLN A 74 -1.61 -14.06 10.92
CA GLN A 74 -2.15 -15.17 11.72
C GLN A 74 -3.56 -15.57 11.26
N SER A 75 -4.42 -14.59 10.96
CA SER A 75 -5.78 -14.85 10.46
C SER A 75 -5.76 -15.54 9.11
N LEU A 76 -4.91 -15.08 8.19
CA LEU A 76 -4.71 -15.71 6.88
C LEU A 76 -4.17 -17.14 7.04
N ARG A 77 -3.11 -17.33 7.81
CA ARG A 77 -2.49 -18.66 7.99
C ARG A 77 -3.42 -19.66 8.66
N LYS A 78 -4.27 -19.21 9.58
CA LYS A 78 -5.26 -20.07 10.26
C LYS A 78 -6.38 -20.53 9.33
N ALA A 79 -6.91 -19.61 8.51
CA ALA A 79 -8.07 -19.88 7.65
C ALA A 79 -7.66 -20.45 6.26
N LEU A 80 -6.51 -20.01 5.75
CA LEU A 80 -5.98 -20.38 4.42
C LEU A 80 -4.55 -20.94 4.54
N PRO A 81 -4.37 -22.11 5.17
CA PRO A 81 -3.04 -22.66 5.47
C PRO A 81 -2.20 -22.97 4.23
N ASP A 82 -2.82 -23.22 3.09
CA ASP A 82 -2.15 -23.53 1.83
C ASP A 82 -1.90 -22.31 0.93
N THR A 83 -2.43 -21.13 1.29
CA THR A 83 -2.24 -19.88 0.55
C THR A 83 -0.98 -19.16 1.03
N PRO A 84 0.11 -19.10 0.26
CA PRO A 84 1.29 -18.34 0.66
C PRO A 84 1.03 -16.84 0.62
N VAL A 85 1.72 -16.11 1.52
CA VAL A 85 1.75 -14.64 1.56
C VAL A 85 3.16 -14.18 1.24
N LEU A 86 3.33 -13.44 0.15
CA LEU A 86 4.63 -12.99 -0.33
C LEU A 86 4.70 -11.47 -0.29
N MET A 87 5.67 -10.95 0.42
CA MET A 87 5.89 -9.51 0.64
C MET A 87 7.27 -9.08 0.17
N ALA A 88 7.36 -8.11 -0.72
CA ALA A 88 8.60 -7.42 -1.04
C ALA A 88 8.66 -6.10 -0.27
N ALA A 89 9.76 -5.80 0.40
CA ALA A 89 9.92 -4.55 1.14
C ALA A 89 9.93 -3.32 0.22
N GLY A 90 9.24 -2.25 0.62
CA GLY A 90 9.29 -0.95 -0.01
C GLY A 90 10.36 -0.02 0.57
N ALA A 91 10.32 1.24 0.16
CA ALA A 91 11.27 2.25 0.65
C ALA A 91 11.08 2.52 2.16
N ARG A 92 9.82 2.52 2.63
CA ARG A 92 9.48 2.76 4.04
C ARG A 92 9.83 1.58 4.95
N ASP A 93 9.94 0.37 4.39
CA ASP A 93 10.38 -0.82 5.14
C ASP A 93 11.90 -0.94 5.23
N THR A 94 12.63 -0.14 4.42
CA THR A 94 14.07 -0.28 4.21
C THR A 94 14.86 0.65 5.13
N PRO A 95 15.60 0.13 6.14
CA PRO A 95 16.49 0.94 6.96
C PRO A 95 17.67 1.54 6.17
N ALA A 96 18.18 2.68 6.66
CA ALA A 96 19.35 3.32 6.04
C ALA A 96 20.64 2.48 6.16
N GLY A 97 20.77 1.68 7.23
CA GLY A 97 21.91 0.81 7.45
C GLY A 97 21.88 -0.42 6.55
N PRO A 98 22.97 -0.72 5.79
CA PRO A 98 22.96 -1.84 4.85
C PRO A 98 22.88 -3.22 5.53
N ALA A 99 23.34 -3.33 6.77
CA ALA A 99 23.30 -4.57 7.54
C ALA A 99 21.99 -4.79 8.32
N ASP A 100 21.13 -3.76 8.42
CA ASP A 100 19.85 -3.87 9.10
C ASP A 100 18.80 -4.45 8.14
N PRO A 101 18.22 -5.62 8.45
CA PRO A 101 17.21 -6.22 7.59
C PRO A 101 15.83 -5.54 7.66
N GLY A 102 15.62 -4.62 8.62
CA GLY A 102 14.33 -3.98 8.89
C GLY A 102 13.33 -4.87 9.63
N ALA A 103 12.29 -4.20 10.16
CA ALA A 103 11.28 -4.88 10.99
C ALA A 103 10.49 -5.95 10.21
N LEU A 104 10.31 -5.77 8.90
CA LEU A 104 9.56 -6.69 8.05
C LEU A 104 10.24 -8.06 7.96
N ALA A 105 11.58 -8.13 8.02
CA ALA A 105 12.33 -9.39 7.97
C ALA A 105 11.96 -10.39 9.07
N ALA A 106 11.45 -9.93 10.21
CA ALA A 106 11.02 -10.81 11.28
C ALA A 106 9.88 -11.75 10.85
N PHE A 107 9.08 -11.34 9.89
CA PHE A 107 7.93 -12.10 9.39
C PHE A 107 8.32 -13.20 8.38
N ASP A 108 9.53 -13.16 7.81
CA ASP A 108 10.06 -14.22 6.95
C ASP A 108 10.26 -15.56 7.70
N THR A 109 10.23 -15.53 9.04
CA THR A 109 10.32 -16.71 9.89
C THR A 109 9.00 -17.48 10.02
N LEU A 110 7.89 -16.90 9.57
CA LEU A 110 6.55 -17.49 9.71
C LEU A 110 6.30 -18.51 8.58
N PRO A 111 5.82 -19.72 8.90
CA PRO A 111 5.51 -20.72 7.87
C PRO A 111 4.50 -20.20 6.84
N GLY A 112 4.85 -20.30 5.54
CA GLY A 112 4.02 -19.86 4.42
C GLY A 112 3.96 -18.33 4.26
N VAL A 113 4.90 -17.62 4.84
CA VAL A 113 5.13 -16.18 4.61
C VAL A 113 6.54 -16.01 4.06
N GLU A 114 6.67 -15.29 2.96
CA GLU A 114 7.95 -14.84 2.41
C GLU A 114 8.00 -13.31 2.55
N ALA A 115 8.91 -12.80 3.39
CA ALA A 115 9.11 -11.37 3.60
C ALA A 115 10.52 -10.97 3.14
N VAL A 116 10.64 -10.51 1.90
CA VAL A 116 11.92 -10.26 1.25
C VAL A 116 12.30 -8.78 1.40
N THR A 117 13.42 -8.51 2.09
CA THR A 117 13.82 -7.14 2.46
C THR A 117 15.16 -6.69 1.88
N ALA A 118 16.06 -7.61 1.53
CA ALA A 118 17.44 -7.26 1.19
C ALA A 118 17.78 -7.50 -0.28
N THR A 119 17.66 -8.73 -0.74
CA THR A 119 18.04 -9.17 -2.09
C THR A 119 16.86 -9.82 -2.79
N THR A 120 16.82 -9.73 -4.10
CA THR A 120 15.82 -10.42 -4.93
C THR A 120 15.78 -11.91 -4.63
N ARG A 121 14.57 -12.45 -4.51
CA ARG A 121 14.33 -13.88 -4.21
C ARG A 121 13.31 -14.44 -5.20
N SER A 122 13.61 -15.60 -5.77
CA SER A 122 12.67 -16.40 -6.54
C SER A 122 12.19 -17.58 -5.70
N VAL A 123 10.86 -17.82 -5.67
CA VAL A 123 10.23 -18.90 -4.91
C VAL A 123 9.30 -19.68 -5.82
N TYR A 124 9.52 -20.99 -5.93
CA TYR A 124 8.69 -21.88 -6.73
C TYR A 124 7.76 -22.73 -5.87
N TYR A 125 6.48 -22.64 -6.13
CA TYR A 125 5.41 -23.41 -5.49
C TYR A 125 4.95 -24.56 -6.40
N SER A 126 5.51 -25.73 -6.23
CA SER A 126 5.25 -26.90 -7.09
C SER A 126 3.78 -27.34 -7.15
N ARG A 127 3.02 -27.19 -6.04
CA ARG A 127 1.57 -27.50 -6.02
C ARG A 127 0.74 -26.57 -6.88
N LEU A 128 1.20 -25.35 -7.11
CA LEU A 128 0.51 -24.32 -7.90
C LEU A 128 1.11 -24.18 -9.29
N ASP A 129 2.25 -24.83 -9.54
CA ASP A 129 3.09 -24.64 -10.73
C ASP A 129 3.37 -23.15 -10.99
N LEU A 130 3.73 -22.46 -9.89
CA LEU A 130 3.84 -21.03 -9.79
C LEU A 130 5.24 -20.61 -9.31
N ASN A 131 5.90 -19.78 -10.08
CA ASN A 131 7.10 -19.08 -9.67
C ASN A 131 6.78 -17.61 -9.35
N VAL A 132 7.30 -17.11 -8.23
CA VAL A 132 7.15 -15.71 -7.83
C VAL A 132 8.53 -15.13 -7.56
N VAL A 133 8.86 -14.05 -8.25
CA VAL A 133 10.10 -13.29 -8.01
C VAL A 133 9.74 -12.03 -7.22
N LEU A 134 10.40 -11.87 -6.06
CA LEU A 134 10.22 -10.72 -5.18
C LEU A 134 11.45 -9.81 -5.26
N VAL A 135 11.21 -8.56 -5.63
CA VAL A 135 12.25 -7.53 -5.80
C VAL A 135 12.03 -6.41 -4.79
N PRO A 136 12.68 -6.46 -3.61
CA PRO A 136 12.54 -5.42 -2.60
C PRO A 136 13.24 -4.12 -3.06
N HIS A 137 12.81 -2.99 -2.50
CA HIS A 137 13.37 -1.68 -2.79
C HIS A 137 14.90 -1.63 -2.70
N ARG A 138 15.50 -2.29 -1.71
CA ARG A 138 16.96 -2.33 -1.55
C ARG A 138 17.66 -2.91 -2.76
N SER A 139 17.07 -3.89 -3.44
CA SER A 139 17.63 -4.44 -4.69
C SER A 139 17.54 -3.45 -5.84
N THR A 140 16.48 -2.65 -5.92
CA THR A 140 16.27 -1.73 -7.06
C THR A 140 17.20 -0.52 -7.04
N ILE A 141 17.71 -0.13 -5.86
CA ILE A 141 18.65 1.00 -5.72
C ILE A 141 20.13 0.58 -5.80
N GLN A 142 20.41 -0.72 -5.94
CA GLN A 142 21.79 -1.21 -6.13
C GLN A 142 22.20 -1.12 -7.60
N SER A 143 23.51 -0.94 -7.83
CA SER A 143 24.08 -0.93 -9.18
C SER A 143 25.16 -2.02 -9.30
N PRO A 144 25.07 -2.96 -10.28
CA PRO A 144 23.98 -3.13 -11.24
C PRO A 144 22.68 -3.55 -10.53
N GLY A 145 21.54 -3.20 -11.14
CA GLY A 145 20.23 -3.63 -10.63
C GLY A 145 20.05 -5.16 -10.66
N PRO A 146 19.01 -5.69 -10.01
CA PRO A 146 18.78 -7.12 -9.93
C PRO A 146 18.51 -7.70 -11.33
N LEU A 147 19.11 -8.85 -11.61
CA LEU A 147 18.69 -9.67 -12.73
C LEU A 147 17.37 -10.35 -12.35
N VAL A 148 16.35 -10.16 -13.16
CA VAL A 148 14.99 -10.67 -12.92
C VAL A 148 14.55 -11.47 -14.13
N GLU A 149 14.47 -12.79 -13.96
CA GLU A 149 14.09 -13.70 -15.03
C GLU A 149 12.95 -14.62 -14.57
N PRO A 150 11.96 -14.91 -15.43
CA PRO A 150 10.96 -15.91 -15.15
C PRO A 150 11.59 -17.30 -15.11
N ASN A 151 10.93 -18.22 -14.42
CA ASN A 151 11.31 -19.63 -14.45
C ASN A 151 10.64 -20.31 -15.65
N PRO A 152 11.41 -20.78 -16.67
CA PRO A 152 10.84 -21.39 -17.88
C PRO A 152 10.15 -22.73 -17.61
N ASP A 153 10.42 -23.37 -16.47
CA ASP A 153 9.80 -24.64 -16.09
C ASP A 153 8.48 -24.46 -15.33
N ALA A 154 8.14 -23.20 -14.95
CA ALA A 154 6.89 -22.89 -14.26
C ALA A 154 5.79 -22.52 -15.26
N ARG A 155 4.56 -23.02 -15.00
CA ARG A 155 3.39 -22.63 -15.78
C ARG A 155 3.08 -21.13 -15.63
N TRP A 156 3.21 -20.60 -14.41
CA TRP A 156 2.91 -19.20 -14.08
C TRP A 156 4.13 -18.51 -13.49
N ASN A 157 4.40 -17.31 -13.97
CA ASN A 157 5.48 -16.46 -13.48
C ASN A 157 4.96 -15.11 -13.02
N LEU A 158 5.08 -14.83 -11.73
CA LEU A 158 4.69 -13.53 -11.15
C LEU A 158 5.91 -12.76 -10.71
N LEU A 159 5.84 -11.43 -10.84
CA LEU A 159 6.82 -10.51 -10.31
C LEU A 159 6.15 -9.62 -9.28
N VAL A 160 6.78 -9.46 -8.11
CA VAL A 160 6.40 -8.50 -7.07
C VAL A 160 7.55 -7.52 -6.89
N ALA A 161 7.32 -6.25 -7.19
CA ALA A 161 8.37 -5.25 -7.13
C ALA A 161 7.88 -3.91 -6.57
N TYR A 162 8.82 -3.15 -5.97
CA TYR A 162 8.54 -1.82 -5.44
C TYR A 162 9.34 -0.76 -6.19
N GLY A 163 8.66 0.26 -6.70
CA GLY A 163 9.28 1.42 -7.33
C GLY A 163 8.43 2.04 -8.42
N SER A 164 8.84 3.20 -8.93
CA SER A 164 8.19 3.89 -10.05
C SER A 164 8.79 3.42 -11.37
N VAL A 165 7.93 3.13 -12.34
CA VAL A 165 8.35 2.85 -13.73
C VAL A 165 8.53 4.12 -14.56
N ASP A 166 8.01 5.25 -14.09
CA ASP A 166 8.04 6.52 -14.82
C ASP A 166 9.37 7.30 -14.63
N ARG A 167 10.32 6.78 -13.81
CA ARG A 167 11.64 7.39 -13.63
C ARG A 167 12.66 6.75 -14.55
N GLU A 168 13.41 7.57 -15.30
CA GLU A 168 14.46 7.14 -16.25
C GLU A 168 15.52 6.23 -15.62
N GLU A 169 15.73 6.31 -14.32
CA GLU A 169 16.70 5.50 -13.55
C GLU A 169 16.09 4.21 -12.98
N SER A 170 14.80 3.93 -13.23
CA SER A 170 14.14 2.76 -12.66
C SER A 170 14.60 1.47 -13.33
N VAL A 171 15.14 0.55 -12.55
CA VAL A 171 15.42 -0.83 -12.98
C VAL A 171 14.16 -1.53 -13.52
N LEU A 172 12.98 -1.09 -13.07
CA LEU A 172 11.69 -1.62 -13.52
C LEU A 172 11.38 -1.28 -14.98
N LEU A 173 12.00 -0.24 -15.57
CA LEU A 173 11.85 0.10 -17.00
C LEU A 173 12.48 -0.96 -17.93
N SER A 174 13.44 -1.71 -17.45
CA SER A 174 14.07 -2.80 -18.23
C SER A 174 13.28 -4.12 -18.19
N LEU A 175 12.17 -4.18 -17.42
CA LEU A 175 11.34 -5.36 -17.35
C LEU A 175 10.57 -5.55 -18.66
N ASN A 176 10.83 -6.67 -19.33
CA ASN A 176 9.97 -7.11 -20.42
C ASN A 176 8.68 -7.69 -19.82
N SER A 177 7.61 -6.89 -19.76
CA SER A 177 6.33 -7.31 -19.20
C SER A 177 5.72 -8.55 -19.88
N ALA A 178 6.11 -8.80 -21.14
CA ALA A 178 5.63 -9.96 -21.89
C ALA A 178 6.15 -11.31 -21.35
N ASP A 179 7.17 -11.29 -20.52
CA ASP A 179 7.74 -12.51 -19.93
C ASP A 179 7.03 -12.94 -18.63
N TRP A 180 6.08 -12.12 -18.13
CA TRP A 180 5.39 -12.33 -16.87
C TRP A 180 3.88 -12.45 -17.06
N ASP A 181 3.27 -13.41 -16.37
CA ASP A 181 1.81 -13.57 -16.37
C ASP A 181 1.12 -12.49 -15.53
N TYR A 182 1.81 -11.96 -14.52
CA TYR A 182 1.36 -10.81 -13.73
C TYR A 182 2.53 -10.10 -13.04
N VAL A 183 2.49 -8.78 -13.06
CA VAL A 183 3.45 -7.92 -12.35
C VAL A 183 2.71 -7.09 -11.30
N ALA A 184 2.99 -7.35 -10.03
CA ALA A 184 2.46 -6.63 -8.89
C ALA A 184 3.43 -5.51 -8.48
N LEU A 185 3.03 -4.26 -8.65
CA LEU A 185 3.83 -3.09 -8.33
C LEU A 185 3.28 -2.35 -7.10
N GLY A 186 4.17 -1.81 -6.29
CA GLY A 186 3.88 -0.85 -5.22
C GLY A 186 4.69 0.44 -5.38
N HIS A 187 4.43 1.45 -4.57
CA HIS A 187 4.96 2.80 -4.56
C HIS A 187 3.92 3.87 -4.97
N GLU A 188 3.09 3.58 -5.97
CA GLU A 188 2.03 4.49 -6.38
C GLU A 188 0.79 4.24 -5.51
N HIS A 189 0.33 5.27 -4.80
CA HIS A 189 -0.87 5.17 -3.97
C HIS A 189 -2.17 5.14 -4.77
N PHE A 190 -2.08 5.47 -6.06
CA PHE A 190 -3.18 5.39 -7.01
C PHE A 190 -3.20 4.04 -7.72
N ARG A 191 -4.39 3.44 -7.84
CA ARG A 191 -4.57 2.25 -8.65
C ARG A 191 -4.36 2.57 -10.14
N ARG A 192 -3.49 1.81 -10.80
CA ARG A 192 -3.17 2.03 -12.21
C ARG A 192 -2.77 0.72 -12.90
N GLU A 193 -3.32 0.46 -14.05
CA GLU A 193 -2.79 -0.51 -15.01
C GLU A 193 -1.85 0.20 -15.97
N LEU A 194 -0.63 -0.30 -16.10
CA LEU A 194 0.37 0.25 -17.02
C LEU A 194 0.26 -0.34 -18.41
N VAL A 195 0.25 -1.66 -18.46
CA VAL A 195 -0.02 -2.50 -19.63
C VAL A 195 -0.76 -3.75 -19.14
N PRO A 196 -1.41 -4.53 -19.99
CA PRO A 196 -2.12 -5.73 -19.56
C PRO A 196 -1.26 -6.63 -18.67
N GLY A 197 -1.77 -6.94 -17.46
CA GLY A 197 -1.08 -7.77 -16.48
C GLY A 197 -0.07 -7.04 -15.58
N VAL A 198 0.16 -5.73 -15.75
CA VAL A 198 1.08 -4.94 -14.93
C VAL A 198 0.33 -3.85 -14.17
N HIS A 199 0.25 -3.98 -12.85
CA HIS A 199 -0.62 -3.13 -12.02
C HIS A 199 0.08 -2.54 -10.80
N TYR A 200 -0.23 -1.29 -10.51
CA TYR A 200 -0.19 -0.74 -9.16
C TYR A 200 -1.56 -0.99 -8.49
N ALA A 201 -1.57 -1.61 -7.33
CA ALA A 201 -2.82 -1.84 -6.58
C ALA A 201 -3.33 -0.56 -5.91
N GLY A 202 -2.43 0.36 -5.59
CA GLY A 202 -2.69 1.52 -4.78
C GLY A 202 -2.69 1.22 -3.28
N ALA A 203 -2.74 2.27 -2.47
CA ALA A 203 -2.78 2.15 -1.02
C ALA A 203 -4.17 1.74 -0.50
N LEU A 204 -4.23 1.08 0.66
CA LEU A 204 -5.49 0.71 1.32
C LEU A 204 -6.20 1.89 1.99
N GLU A 205 -5.47 2.95 2.30
CA GLU A 205 -5.98 4.17 2.93
C GLU A 205 -5.22 5.38 2.35
N ARG A 206 -5.78 6.57 2.50
CA ARG A 206 -5.14 7.82 2.07
C ARG A 206 -4.01 8.17 3.03
N VAL A 207 -2.79 7.92 2.59
CA VAL A 207 -1.56 8.10 3.36
C VAL A 207 -0.63 9.09 2.65
N GLY A 208 0.26 9.73 3.39
CA GLY A 208 1.17 10.73 2.82
C GLY A 208 0.84 12.16 3.24
N ALA A 209 1.60 13.11 2.69
CA ALA A 209 1.51 14.53 3.06
C ALA A 209 0.29 15.25 2.50
N THR A 210 -0.29 14.75 1.42
CA THR A 210 -1.37 15.39 0.66
C THR A 210 -2.58 14.46 0.44
N PRO A 211 -3.23 13.95 1.51
CA PRO A 211 -4.33 12.99 1.37
C PRO A 211 -5.55 13.56 0.61
N TRP A 212 -5.64 14.87 0.48
CA TRP A 212 -6.69 15.55 -0.32
C TRP A 212 -6.49 15.39 -1.83
N GLU A 213 -5.30 15.04 -2.33
CA GLU A 213 -5.06 14.70 -3.73
C GLU A 213 -5.65 13.33 -4.05
N GLU A 214 -5.70 12.47 -3.05
CA GLU A 214 -6.29 11.14 -3.12
C GLU A 214 -7.78 11.11 -2.69
N ALA A 215 -8.39 12.28 -2.42
CA ALA A 215 -9.73 12.35 -1.83
C ALA A 215 -10.82 11.68 -2.68
N ALA A 216 -10.73 11.80 -4.01
CA ALA A 216 -11.66 11.22 -4.96
C ALA A 216 -11.36 9.74 -5.30
N GLU A 217 -10.21 9.23 -4.87
CA GLU A 217 -9.78 7.87 -5.17
C GLU A 217 -10.42 6.86 -4.21
N GLU A 218 -11.00 5.80 -4.76
CA GLU A 218 -11.41 4.65 -3.96
C GLU A 218 -10.16 3.85 -3.59
N LYS A 219 -9.96 3.62 -2.30
CA LYS A 219 -8.85 2.81 -1.76
C LYS A 219 -9.25 1.35 -1.66
N GLY A 220 -8.28 0.45 -1.83
CA GLY A 220 -8.55 -0.98 -1.80
C GLY A 220 -7.41 -1.81 -2.38
N PHE A 221 -7.73 -3.01 -2.83
CA PHE A 221 -6.77 -3.94 -3.41
C PHE A 221 -7.32 -4.62 -4.66
N LEU A 222 -6.46 -5.32 -5.39
CA LEU A 222 -6.81 -6.04 -6.61
C LEU A 222 -6.87 -7.54 -6.38
N THR A 223 -7.73 -8.22 -7.14
CA THR A 223 -7.54 -9.64 -7.48
C THR A 223 -7.39 -9.77 -8.98
N TYR A 224 -6.58 -10.73 -9.38
CA TYR A 224 -6.32 -11.06 -10.78
C TYR A 224 -6.49 -12.58 -10.98
N ASP A 225 -7.23 -12.96 -12.00
CA ASP A 225 -7.33 -14.36 -12.39
C ASP A 225 -6.34 -14.65 -13.53
N LEU A 226 -5.32 -15.46 -13.22
CA LEU A 226 -4.25 -15.80 -14.17
C LEU A 226 -4.76 -16.51 -15.42
N GLU A 227 -5.90 -17.22 -15.35
CA GLU A 227 -6.39 -17.98 -16.51
C GLU A 227 -7.21 -17.11 -17.47
N SER A 228 -7.99 -16.18 -16.93
CA SER A 228 -8.85 -15.31 -17.73
C SER A 228 -8.26 -13.92 -18.00
N GLY A 229 -7.22 -13.50 -17.25
CA GLY A 229 -6.70 -12.15 -17.28
C GLY A 229 -7.64 -11.13 -16.61
N GLN A 230 -8.67 -11.59 -15.88
CA GLN A 230 -9.65 -10.68 -15.30
C GLN A 230 -9.13 -10.02 -14.02
N VAL A 231 -9.13 -8.69 -14.03
CA VAL A 231 -8.87 -7.84 -12.84
C VAL A 231 -10.17 -7.50 -12.14
N ARG A 232 -10.18 -7.55 -10.80
CA ARG A 232 -11.27 -7.04 -9.98
C ARG A 232 -10.72 -6.18 -8.86
N PHE A 233 -11.27 -4.99 -8.69
CA PHE A 233 -10.99 -4.12 -7.58
C PHE A 233 -11.91 -4.41 -6.39
N HIS A 234 -11.34 -4.42 -5.19
CA HIS A 234 -12.05 -4.62 -3.93
C HIS A 234 -11.90 -3.35 -3.09
N PRO A 235 -12.92 -2.48 -3.07
CA PRO A 235 -12.86 -1.24 -2.30
C PRO A 235 -12.81 -1.51 -0.79
N ILE A 236 -12.03 -0.67 -0.10
CA ILE A 236 -11.93 -0.63 1.36
C ILE A 236 -12.42 0.74 1.84
N HIS A 237 -13.29 0.75 2.82
CA HIS A 237 -13.85 1.98 3.36
C HIS A 237 -12.88 2.64 4.33
N GLY A 238 -12.27 3.73 3.87
CA GLY A 238 -11.41 4.59 4.67
C GLY A 238 -12.14 5.83 5.20
N ARG A 239 -11.41 6.65 5.99
CA ARG A 239 -11.92 7.93 6.47
C ARG A 239 -12.09 8.90 5.29
N PRO A 240 -13.28 9.52 5.11
CA PRO A 240 -13.49 10.48 4.03
C PRO A 240 -12.58 11.71 4.17
N VAL A 241 -12.08 12.18 3.02
CA VAL A 241 -11.30 13.42 2.92
C VAL A 241 -12.11 14.43 2.12
N VAL A 242 -12.30 15.63 2.68
CA VAL A 242 -13.04 16.72 2.07
C VAL A 242 -12.12 17.94 1.95
N SER A 243 -11.92 18.44 0.74
CA SER A 243 -11.20 19.70 0.51
C SER A 243 -12.20 20.81 0.22
N LEU A 244 -12.31 21.76 1.13
CA LEU A 244 -13.22 22.89 0.96
C LEU A 244 -12.65 23.93 -0.01
N GLU A 245 -13.53 24.73 -0.60
CA GLU A 245 -13.13 25.89 -1.40
C GLU A 245 -12.28 26.86 -0.59
N PRO A 246 -11.29 27.48 -1.21
CA PRO A 246 -10.42 28.43 -0.50
C PRO A 246 -11.20 29.60 0.05
N ILE A 247 -10.92 29.96 1.30
CA ILE A 247 -11.49 31.14 1.95
C ILE A 247 -10.56 32.33 1.75
N PRO A 248 -11.01 33.43 1.13
CA PRO A 248 -10.21 34.65 1.01
C PRO A 248 -10.00 35.29 2.35
N PHE A 249 -8.77 35.70 2.64
CA PHE A 249 -8.44 36.51 3.83
C PHE A 249 -8.64 37.98 3.53
N GLU A 250 -9.49 38.65 4.31
CA GLU A 250 -9.72 40.09 4.24
C GLU A 250 -8.86 40.79 5.31
N ALA A 251 -7.76 41.43 4.89
CA ALA A 251 -6.79 42.04 5.81
C ALA A 251 -7.38 43.17 6.65
N ASP A 252 -8.41 43.85 6.17
CA ASP A 252 -9.14 44.90 6.86
C ASP A 252 -10.21 44.38 7.84
N ARG A 253 -10.53 43.09 7.76
CA ARG A 253 -11.56 42.43 8.59
C ARG A 253 -11.15 41.02 9.02
N PRO A 254 -10.07 40.84 9.75
CA PRO A 254 -9.55 39.51 10.09
C PRO A 254 -10.51 38.69 10.96
N GLU A 255 -11.43 39.31 11.68
CA GLU A 255 -12.48 38.63 12.47
C GLU A 255 -13.47 37.83 11.63
N ARG A 256 -13.71 38.25 10.37
CA ARG A 256 -14.59 37.54 9.45
C ARG A 256 -14.07 36.16 9.04
N LEU A 257 -12.76 35.94 9.12
CA LEU A 257 -12.21 34.63 8.79
C LEU A 257 -12.81 33.53 9.68
N ARG A 258 -12.95 33.80 10.98
CA ARG A 258 -13.52 32.84 11.93
C ARG A 258 -14.98 32.52 11.62
N GLU A 259 -15.77 33.54 11.30
CA GLU A 259 -17.18 33.38 10.91
C GLU A 259 -17.29 32.56 9.64
N ARG A 260 -16.48 32.89 8.61
CA ARG A 260 -16.48 32.23 7.33
C ARG A 260 -16.04 30.77 7.43
N VAL A 261 -15.01 30.46 8.24
CA VAL A 261 -14.61 29.08 8.54
C VAL A 261 -15.79 28.31 9.17
N GLY A 262 -16.50 28.92 10.13
CA GLY A 262 -17.67 28.31 10.75
C GLY A 262 -18.78 28.00 9.75
N GLU A 263 -19.09 28.94 8.84
CA GLU A 263 -20.09 28.76 7.78
C GLU A 263 -19.77 27.57 6.86
N VAL A 264 -18.54 27.53 6.30
CA VAL A 264 -18.17 26.46 5.35
C VAL A 264 -18.07 25.08 6.02
N LEU A 265 -17.78 25.02 7.31
CA LEU A 265 -17.79 23.76 8.05
C LEU A 265 -19.20 23.18 8.25
N VAL A 266 -20.20 24.05 8.42
CA VAL A 266 -21.61 23.64 8.54
C VAL A 266 -22.14 23.11 7.21
N GLU A 267 -21.62 23.61 6.08
CA GLU A 267 -22.02 23.16 4.74
C GLU A 267 -21.44 21.80 4.33
N VAL A 268 -20.51 21.22 5.12
CA VAL A 268 -19.93 19.90 4.80
C VAL A 268 -21.02 18.83 4.81
N PRO A 269 -21.27 18.12 3.70
CA PRO A 269 -22.30 17.10 3.62
C PRO A 269 -22.12 16.02 4.69
N GLY A 270 -23.14 15.79 5.51
CA GLY A 270 -23.10 14.83 6.62
C GLY A 270 -22.19 15.24 7.78
N GLY A 271 -21.91 16.56 7.93
CA GLY A 271 -21.07 17.10 9.02
C GLY A 271 -19.57 16.83 8.85
N ILE A 272 -18.80 17.24 9.83
CA ILE A 272 -17.32 17.11 9.84
C ILE A 272 -16.81 15.92 10.66
N GLU A 273 -17.70 15.27 11.40
CA GLU A 273 -17.34 14.15 12.24
C GLU A 273 -16.77 13.00 11.42
N GLU A 274 -15.74 12.37 11.94
CA GLU A 274 -15.01 11.27 11.28
C GLU A 274 -14.46 11.56 9.88
N LYS A 275 -14.29 12.85 9.52
CA LYS A 275 -13.71 13.27 8.25
C LYS A 275 -12.37 13.98 8.44
N ILE A 276 -11.54 13.95 7.41
CA ILE A 276 -10.40 14.84 7.26
C ILE A 276 -10.88 16.02 6.43
N VAL A 277 -10.96 17.22 7.03
CA VAL A 277 -11.43 18.41 6.34
C VAL A 277 -10.25 19.35 6.11
N ARG A 278 -9.97 19.66 4.85
CA ARG A 278 -8.95 20.64 4.46
C ARG A 278 -9.60 21.99 4.24
N ILE A 279 -9.10 23.00 4.96
CA ILE A 279 -9.42 24.40 4.74
C ILE A 279 -8.18 25.10 4.20
N ARG A 280 -8.35 25.85 3.11
CA ARG A 280 -7.29 26.69 2.52
C ARG A 280 -7.65 28.15 2.74
N ILE A 281 -6.68 28.96 3.17
CA ILE A 281 -6.86 30.40 3.31
C ILE A 281 -5.96 31.08 2.27
N GLN A 282 -6.54 31.96 1.46
CA GLN A 282 -5.82 32.70 0.41
C GLN A 282 -5.64 34.17 0.81
N GLY A 283 -4.50 34.75 0.42
CA GLY A 283 -4.24 36.18 0.64
C GLY A 283 -3.75 36.52 2.04
N LEU A 284 -3.25 35.55 2.81
CA LEU A 284 -2.56 35.84 4.06
C LEU A 284 -1.32 36.69 3.78
N PRO A 285 -1.08 37.77 4.53
CA PRO A 285 0.17 38.53 4.43
C PRO A 285 1.36 37.62 4.79
N ALA A 286 2.47 37.84 4.10
CA ALA A 286 3.72 37.11 4.29
C ALA A 286 4.35 37.39 5.66
#